data_b757d528d4ee9af26c31341ffd0396e6
#
_entry.id   b757d528d4ee9af26c31341ffd0396e6
#
_cell.length_a   1.000
_cell.length_b   1.000
_cell.length_c   1.000
_cell.angle_alpha   90.00
_cell.angle_beta   90.00
_cell.angle_gamma   90.00
#
_symmetry.space_group_name_H-M   'P 1'
#
loop_
_entity.id
_entity.type
_entity.pdbx_description
1 polymer ?
#
loop_
_entity_poly.entity_id
_entity_poly.type
_entity_poly.pdbx_seq_one_letter_code
_entity_poly.pdbx_strand_id
1 'polypeptide(L)'
;MSYQFDRLKILVVEDNLPMLEIAKTLLLTFGVGEVLTAKNGEEGYAVFCKEDPDIVIADWMMTPTDGIALTRRIRMDLRSPNHYVPIILMTGFSEKRRVIQARDAGVTEFLVKPFTARDLYKRISQLIERPRQFVKSDDFFGPDRRRKLDAEFTGPFRRDSDIARMKDQKVRMKEASLHLDELRNKAGLSKGDKINFNNPNDIEFS
;
A
#
# COMPACT_ATOMS: atom_id res chain seq x y z
N MET A 1 -17.32 -9.70 -10.35
CA MET A 1 -16.16 -10.61 -10.15
C MET A 1 -15.75 -10.52 -8.70
N SER A 2 -15.67 -11.64 -8.01
CA SER A 2 -15.14 -11.74 -6.65
C SER A 2 -13.60 -11.83 -6.72
N TYR A 3 -12.90 -11.06 -5.90
CA TYR A 3 -11.44 -11.19 -5.79
C TYR A 3 -11.10 -12.48 -5.07
N GLN A 4 -10.04 -13.14 -5.53
CA GLN A 4 -9.44 -14.25 -4.81
C GLN A 4 -8.29 -13.70 -3.95
N PHE A 5 -8.56 -13.48 -2.66
CA PHE A 5 -7.55 -13.01 -1.71
C PHE A 5 -6.85 -14.15 -0.97
N ASP A 6 -7.17 -15.40 -1.30
CA ASP A 6 -6.67 -16.62 -0.68
C ASP A 6 -5.14 -16.81 -0.75
N ARG A 7 -4.49 -16.10 -1.66
CA ARG A 7 -3.02 -16.10 -1.83
C ARG A 7 -2.34 -14.86 -1.26
N LEU A 8 -3.10 -13.92 -0.73
CA LEU A 8 -2.55 -12.70 -0.16
C LEU A 8 -2.13 -12.91 1.28
N LYS A 9 -0.98 -12.36 1.62
CA LYS A 9 -0.45 -12.23 2.97
C LYS A 9 -0.52 -10.75 3.37
N ILE A 10 -1.30 -10.41 4.38
CA ILE A 10 -1.50 -9.03 4.84
C ILE A 10 -1.01 -8.88 6.27
N LEU A 11 -0.15 -7.90 6.52
CA LEU A 11 0.29 -7.51 7.85
C LEU A 11 -0.57 -6.36 8.37
N VAL A 12 -1.18 -6.55 9.54
CA VAL A 12 -1.91 -5.51 10.29
C VAL A 12 -1.10 -5.10 11.51
N VAL A 13 -0.83 -3.80 11.64
CA VAL A 13 -0.08 -3.21 12.75
C VAL A 13 -0.97 -2.20 13.47
N GLU A 14 -1.37 -2.53 14.71
CA GLU A 14 -2.34 -1.75 15.50
C GLU A 14 -2.10 -2.04 16.99
N ASP A 15 -1.94 -1.02 17.83
CA ASP A 15 -1.73 -1.18 19.28
C ASP A 15 -3.04 -1.39 20.08
N ASN A 16 -4.17 -1.00 19.50
CA ASN A 16 -5.49 -1.25 20.06
C ASN A 16 -5.96 -2.68 19.72
N LEU A 17 -5.86 -3.61 20.67
CA LEU A 17 -6.19 -5.02 20.44
C LEU A 17 -7.61 -5.26 19.90
N PRO A 18 -8.68 -4.65 20.40
CA PRO A 18 -10.01 -4.75 19.79
C PRO A 18 -10.05 -4.34 18.33
N MET A 19 -9.37 -3.27 17.94
CA MET A 19 -9.32 -2.80 16.56
C MET A 19 -8.49 -3.76 15.68
N LEU A 20 -7.38 -4.28 16.21
CA LEU A 20 -6.56 -5.30 15.55
C LEU A 20 -7.40 -6.54 15.22
N GLU A 21 -8.16 -7.06 16.18
CA GLU A 21 -9.01 -8.24 15.98
C GLU A 21 -10.17 -7.97 14.99
N ILE A 22 -10.76 -6.77 15.02
CA ILE A 22 -11.77 -6.36 14.03
C ILE A 22 -11.15 -6.37 12.63
N ALA A 23 -10.02 -5.71 12.43
CA ALA A 23 -9.35 -5.65 11.13
C ALA A 23 -8.97 -7.06 10.63
N LYS A 24 -8.40 -7.90 11.50
CA LYS A 24 -8.07 -9.30 11.21
C LYS A 24 -9.30 -10.11 10.79
N THR A 25 -10.39 -10.02 11.56
CA THR A 25 -11.64 -10.74 11.28
C THR A 25 -12.22 -10.33 9.93
N LEU A 26 -12.23 -9.03 9.61
CA LEU A 26 -12.70 -8.53 8.31
C LEU A 26 -11.86 -9.10 7.16
N LEU A 27 -10.53 -9.10 7.29
CA LEU A 27 -9.63 -9.63 6.27
C LEU A 27 -9.84 -11.12 6.03
N LEU A 28 -10.00 -11.90 7.10
CA LEU A 28 -10.34 -13.33 7.00
C LEU A 28 -11.71 -13.55 6.36
N THR A 29 -12.70 -12.71 6.67
CA THR A 29 -14.03 -12.75 6.04
C THR A 29 -13.96 -12.43 4.55
N PHE A 30 -13.01 -11.60 4.10
CA PHE A 30 -12.76 -11.34 2.69
C PHE A 30 -12.03 -12.49 1.98
N GLY A 31 -11.63 -13.54 2.71
CA GLY A 31 -10.91 -14.67 2.16
C GLY A 31 -9.40 -14.45 2.00
N VAL A 32 -8.80 -13.54 2.76
CA VAL A 32 -7.34 -13.35 2.77
C VAL A 32 -6.66 -14.60 3.30
N GLY A 33 -5.65 -15.11 2.58
CA GLY A 33 -5.01 -16.38 2.90
C GLY A 33 -4.21 -16.37 4.19
N GLU A 34 -3.51 -15.28 4.48
CA GLU A 34 -2.73 -15.15 5.71
C GLU A 34 -2.80 -13.73 6.26
N VAL A 35 -3.17 -13.59 7.54
CA VAL A 35 -3.21 -12.31 8.24
C VAL A 35 -2.20 -12.33 9.38
N LEU A 36 -1.11 -11.59 9.19
CA LEU A 36 -0.08 -11.35 10.19
C LEU A 36 -0.47 -10.15 11.06
N THR A 37 -0.07 -10.16 12.32
CA THR A 37 -0.40 -9.06 13.26
C THR A 37 0.82 -8.59 14.02
N ALA A 38 0.87 -7.30 14.35
CA ALA A 38 1.86 -6.69 15.22
C ALA A 38 1.23 -5.54 16.01
N LYS A 39 1.76 -5.23 17.19
CA LYS A 39 1.16 -4.26 18.13
C LYS A 39 1.78 -2.88 18.10
N ASN A 40 2.85 -2.69 17.35
CA ASN A 40 3.54 -1.41 17.19
C ASN A 40 4.46 -1.45 15.97
N GLY A 41 5.02 -0.30 15.58
CA GLY A 41 5.85 -0.21 14.39
C GLY A 41 7.17 -0.98 14.45
N GLU A 42 7.77 -1.21 15.65
CA GLU A 42 8.99 -2.02 15.78
C GLU A 42 8.71 -3.50 15.49
N GLU A 43 7.69 -4.05 16.15
CA GLU A 43 7.23 -5.41 15.92
C GLU A 43 6.77 -5.58 14.46
N GLY A 44 6.00 -4.59 13.95
CA GLY A 44 5.54 -4.55 12.57
C GLY A 44 6.68 -4.63 11.57
N TYR A 45 7.78 -3.88 11.79
CA TYR A 45 8.92 -3.94 10.92
C TYR A 45 9.67 -5.29 11.01
N ALA A 46 9.78 -5.87 12.21
CA ALA A 46 10.40 -7.19 12.38
C ALA A 46 9.61 -8.29 11.66
N VAL A 47 8.27 -8.30 11.81
CA VAL A 47 7.38 -9.23 11.09
C VAL A 47 7.47 -8.98 9.58
N PHE A 48 7.45 -7.72 9.13
CA PHE A 48 7.58 -7.36 7.72
C PHE A 48 8.86 -7.92 7.09
N CYS A 49 10.02 -7.77 7.77
CA CYS A 49 11.29 -8.27 7.26
C CYS A 49 11.36 -9.80 7.21
N LYS A 50 10.68 -10.48 8.13
CA LYS A 50 10.70 -11.94 8.23
C LYS A 50 9.74 -12.61 7.25
N GLU A 51 8.55 -12.07 7.12
CA GLU A 51 7.42 -12.73 6.48
C GLU A 51 7.10 -12.20 5.08
N ASP A 52 7.69 -11.05 4.68
CA ASP A 52 7.51 -10.37 3.39
C ASP A 52 6.04 -10.30 2.94
N PRO A 53 5.16 -9.57 3.66
CA PRO A 53 3.75 -9.49 3.33
C PRO A 53 3.49 -8.72 2.02
N ASP A 54 2.39 -9.06 1.34
CA ASP A 54 1.97 -8.42 0.10
C ASP A 54 1.37 -7.02 0.31
N ILE A 55 0.76 -6.77 1.49
CA ILE A 55 0.16 -5.49 1.88
C ILE A 55 0.44 -5.25 3.37
N VAL A 56 0.72 -4.00 3.74
CA VAL A 56 0.80 -3.56 5.12
C VAL A 56 -0.36 -2.61 5.42
N ILE A 57 -1.09 -2.87 6.50
CA ILE A 57 -2.12 -1.99 7.05
C ILE A 57 -1.64 -1.56 8.42
N ALA A 58 -1.38 -0.26 8.63
CA ALA A 58 -0.83 0.24 9.88
C ALA A 58 -1.68 1.36 10.47
N ASP A 59 -1.87 1.35 11.77
CA ASP A 59 -2.42 2.53 12.43
C ASP A 59 -1.40 3.67 12.43
N TRP A 60 -1.93 4.89 12.37
CA TRP A 60 -1.07 6.08 12.47
C TRP A 60 -0.47 6.21 13.85
N MET A 61 -1.32 6.13 14.88
CA MET A 61 -0.97 6.49 16.26
C MET A 61 -0.64 5.26 17.08
N MET A 62 0.61 4.86 17.12
CA MET A 62 1.10 3.73 17.92
C MET A 62 2.35 4.14 18.71
N THR A 63 2.60 3.45 19.83
CA THR A 63 3.78 3.65 20.66
C THR A 63 4.52 2.30 20.81
N PRO A 64 5.88 2.29 20.75
CA PRO A 64 6.82 3.40 20.65
C PRO A 64 7.03 3.95 19.22
N THR A 65 6.72 3.21 18.18
CA THR A 65 6.95 3.56 16.77
C THR A 65 5.62 3.67 16.04
N ASP A 66 5.30 4.83 15.52
CA ASP A 66 4.06 5.12 14.80
C ASP A 66 4.06 4.57 13.35
N GLY A 67 2.89 4.60 12.70
CA GLY A 67 2.72 4.09 11.34
C GLY A 67 3.50 4.90 10.28
N ILE A 68 3.80 6.17 10.53
CA ILE A 68 4.61 7.00 9.64
C ILE A 68 6.08 6.60 9.73
N ALA A 69 6.60 6.40 10.94
CA ALA A 69 7.97 5.94 11.16
C ALA A 69 8.17 4.54 10.58
N LEU A 70 7.22 3.63 10.79
CA LEU A 70 7.19 2.30 10.16
C LEU A 70 7.23 2.43 8.63
N THR A 71 6.38 3.26 8.04
CA THR A 71 6.34 3.48 6.59
C THR A 71 7.69 3.96 6.06
N ARG A 72 8.29 4.98 6.69
CA ARG A 72 9.61 5.49 6.29
C ARG A 72 10.68 4.41 6.37
N ARG A 73 10.67 3.59 7.43
CA ARG A 73 11.62 2.50 7.60
C ARG A 73 11.47 1.45 6.50
N ILE A 74 10.26 1.04 6.16
CA ILE A 74 9.99 0.14 5.03
C ILE A 74 10.51 0.72 3.71
N ARG A 75 10.35 2.03 3.49
CA ARG A 75 10.75 2.70 2.23
C ARG A 75 12.26 2.94 2.12
N MET A 76 12.97 3.13 3.23
CA MET A 76 14.34 3.68 3.23
C MET A 76 15.39 2.76 3.84
N ASP A 77 15.06 1.83 4.72
CA ASP A 77 16.03 0.92 5.34
C ASP A 77 16.56 -0.08 4.30
N LEU A 78 17.88 -0.18 4.15
CA LEU A 78 18.53 -1.11 3.22
C LEU A 78 18.20 -2.59 3.49
N ARG A 79 17.76 -2.90 4.70
CA ARG A 79 17.33 -4.26 5.10
C ARG A 79 15.88 -4.56 4.76
N SER A 80 15.13 -3.58 4.24
CA SER A 80 13.75 -3.79 3.80
C SER A 80 13.72 -4.80 2.64
N PRO A 81 13.01 -5.93 2.74
CA PRO A 81 12.93 -6.89 1.66
C PRO A 81 12.16 -6.33 0.46
N ASN A 82 11.20 -5.45 0.71
CA ASN A 82 10.34 -4.89 -0.32
C ASN A 82 10.01 -3.41 -0.04
N HIS A 83 10.76 -2.51 -0.66
CA HIS A 83 10.50 -1.07 -0.56
C HIS A 83 9.20 -0.62 -1.27
N TYR A 84 8.63 -1.48 -2.13
CA TYR A 84 7.47 -1.17 -2.96
C TYR A 84 6.15 -1.66 -2.35
N VAL A 85 6.18 -2.41 -1.24
CA VAL A 85 4.97 -2.98 -0.62
C VAL A 85 3.88 -1.91 -0.47
N PRO A 86 2.63 -2.15 -0.91
CA PRO A 86 1.54 -1.23 -0.67
C PRO A 86 1.26 -1.07 0.84
N ILE A 87 1.12 0.20 1.27
CA ILE A 87 0.86 0.53 2.67
C ILE A 87 -0.44 1.32 2.76
N ILE A 88 -1.42 0.79 3.52
CA ILE A 88 -2.64 1.48 3.92
C ILE A 88 -2.41 2.05 5.33
N LEU A 89 -2.54 3.36 5.49
CA LEU A 89 -2.46 3.98 6.80
C LEU A 89 -3.88 4.23 7.34
N MET A 90 -4.21 3.60 8.48
CA MET A 90 -5.43 3.86 9.23
C MET A 90 -5.26 5.12 10.05
N THR A 91 -6.25 6.04 10.02
CA THR A 91 -6.13 7.32 10.70
C THR A 91 -7.48 7.82 11.20
N GLY A 92 -7.54 8.33 12.42
CA GLY A 92 -8.70 9.07 12.95
C GLY A 92 -8.76 10.53 12.46
N PHE A 93 -7.80 10.97 11.65
CA PHE A 93 -7.66 12.37 11.26
C PHE A 93 -7.76 12.54 9.74
N SER A 94 -8.64 13.42 9.31
CA SER A 94 -8.80 13.84 7.91
C SER A 94 -8.09 15.17 7.61
N GLU A 95 -7.30 15.72 8.54
CA GLU A 95 -6.64 17.00 8.38
C GLU A 95 -5.65 17.00 7.21
N LYS A 96 -5.77 17.98 6.34
CA LYS A 96 -4.95 18.13 5.14
C LYS A 96 -3.43 18.07 5.40
N ARG A 97 -2.97 18.64 6.53
CA ARG A 97 -1.54 18.62 6.93
C ARG A 97 -1.04 17.19 7.16
N ARG A 98 -1.83 16.37 7.85
CA ARG A 98 -1.47 14.97 8.15
C ARG A 98 -1.47 14.11 6.90
N VAL A 99 -2.45 14.29 6.02
CA VAL A 99 -2.47 13.61 4.71
C VAL A 99 -1.21 13.91 3.89
N ILE A 100 -0.73 15.16 3.91
CA ILE A 100 0.51 15.55 3.25
C ILE A 100 1.72 14.85 3.88
N GLN A 101 1.83 14.85 5.21
CA GLN A 101 2.92 14.20 5.94
C GLN A 101 3.01 12.69 5.62
N ALA A 102 1.87 12.00 5.64
CA ALA A 102 1.83 10.57 5.35
C ALA A 102 2.14 10.26 3.89
N ARG A 103 1.64 11.08 2.95
CA ARG A 103 2.01 10.98 1.54
C ARG A 103 3.51 11.16 1.35
N ASP A 104 4.13 12.11 2.06
CA ASP A 104 5.56 12.39 2.00
C ASP A 104 6.41 11.31 2.69
N ALA A 105 5.80 10.50 3.56
CA ALA A 105 6.42 9.29 4.11
C ALA A 105 6.37 8.09 3.16
N GLY A 106 5.57 8.14 2.08
CA GLY A 106 5.45 7.05 1.10
C GLY A 106 4.27 6.10 1.34
N VAL A 107 3.23 6.56 2.07
CA VAL A 107 1.96 5.84 2.23
C VAL A 107 1.26 5.70 0.87
N THR A 108 0.69 4.53 0.58
CA THR A 108 0.02 4.26 -0.68
C THR A 108 -1.45 4.71 -0.65
N GLU A 109 -2.19 4.32 0.39
CA GLU A 109 -3.60 4.66 0.56
C GLU A 109 -3.93 4.96 2.03
N PHE A 110 -5.11 5.60 2.25
CA PHE A 110 -5.61 5.95 3.57
C PHE A 110 -6.93 5.26 3.86
N LEU A 111 -7.11 4.84 5.11
CA LEU A 111 -8.36 4.37 5.64
C LEU A 111 -8.72 5.20 6.89
N VAL A 112 -9.78 6.01 6.78
CA VAL A 112 -10.20 6.91 7.86
C VAL A 112 -11.04 6.14 8.87
N LYS A 113 -10.68 6.19 10.16
CA LYS A 113 -11.45 5.63 11.29
C LYS A 113 -12.57 6.61 11.71
N PRO A 114 -13.81 6.14 12.02
CA PRO A 114 -14.25 4.75 11.90
C PRO A 114 -14.50 4.34 10.46
N PHE A 115 -14.20 3.07 10.12
CA PHE A 115 -14.41 2.53 8.78
C PHE A 115 -15.32 1.29 8.83
N THR A 116 -15.96 1.02 7.70
CA THR A 116 -16.77 -0.17 7.48
C THR A 116 -15.96 -1.28 6.81
N ALA A 117 -16.49 -2.52 6.83
CA ALA A 117 -15.94 -3.63 6.05
C ALA A 117 -15.79 -3.25 4.55
N ARG A 118 -16.81 -2.56 4.01
CA ARG A 118 -16.80 -2.08 2.62
C ARG A 118 -15.66 -1.10 2.34
N ASP A 119 -15.35 -0.20 3.28
CA ASP A 119 -14.27 0.78 3.10
C ASP A 119 -12.92 0.09 3.05
N LEU A 120 -12.66 -0.86 3.95
CA LEU A 120 -11.43 -1.65 3.97
C LEU A 120 -11.29 -2.48 2.68
N TYR A 121 -12.33 -3.21 2.29
CA TYR A 121 -12.37 -3.99 1.06
C TYR A 121 -12.05 -3.12 -0.18
N LYS A 122 -12.71 -1.96 -0.29
CA LYS A 122 -12.49 -1.00 -1.37
C LYS A 122 -11.03 -0.51 -1.43
N ARG A 123 -10.37 -0.27 -0.29
CA ARG A 123 -8.98 0.17 -0.27
C ARG A 123 -8.03 -0.93 -0.75
N ILE A 124 -8.23 -2.16 -0.31
CA ILE A 124 -7.43 -3.31 -0.78
C ILE A 124 -7.63 -3.50 -2.29
N SER A 125 -8.87 -3.51 -2.76
CA SER A 125 -9.18 -3.63 -4.18
C SER A 125 -8.54 -2.53 -5.02
N GLN A 126 -8.56 -1.27 -4.54
CA GLN A 126 -7.91 -0.14 -5.22
C GLN A 126 -6.40 -0.30 -5.37
N LEU A 127 -5.72 -0.87 -4.36
CA LEU A 127 -4.28 -1.14 -4.44
C LEU A 127 -3.96 -2.14 -5.55
N ILE A 128 -4.80 -3.16 -5.70
CA ILE A 128 -4.60 -4.24 -6.65
C ILE A 128 -4.96 -3.81 -8.09
N GLU A 129 -6.09 -3.09 -8.25
CA GLU A 129 -6.57 -2.67 -9.57
C GLU A 129 -5.81 -1.49 -10.16
N ARG A 130 -5.47 -0.53 -9.30
CA ARG A 130 -4.86 0.73 -9.70
C ARG A 130 -3.55 0.96 -8.97
N PRO A 131 -2.56 0.08 -9.20
CA PRO A 131 -1.26 0.20 -8.56
C PRO A 131 -0.64 1.55 -8.92
N ARG A 132 -0.11 2.23 -7.90
CA ARG A 132 0.58 3.50 -8.10
C ARG A 132 2.01 3.24 -8.56
N GLN A 133 2.45 4.00 -9.54
CA GLN A 133 3.86 4.05 -9.90
C GLN A 133 4.66 4.64 -8.74
N PHE A 134 5.86 4.10 -8.50
CA PHE A 134 6.78 4.62 -7.51
C PHE A 134 7.76 5.58 -8.16
N VAL A 135 8.09 6.64 -7.44
CA VAL A 135 9.08 7.64 -7.85
C VAL A 135 10.15 7.76 -6.78
N LYS A 136 11.38 8.02 -7.22
CA LYS A 136 12.51 8.31 -6.34
C LYS A 136 13.05 9.70 -6.66
N SER A 137 13.25 10.50 -5.62
CA SER A 137 14.06 11.71 -5.62
C SER A 137 15.10 11.61 -4.51
N ASP A 138 15.98 12.62 -4.39
CA ASP A 138 17.05 12.62 -3.38
C ASP A 138 16.49 12.45 -1.95
N ASP A 139 15.29 13.02 -1.68
CA ASP A 139 14.65 13.06 -0.36
C ASP A 139 13.35 12.22 -0.26
N PHE A 140 12.97 11.50 -1.31
CA PHE A 140 11.70 10.80 -1.32
C PHE A 140 11.75 9.51 -2.14
N PHE A 141 11.25 8.43 -1.53
CA PHE A 141 10.93 7.19 -2.22
C PHE A 141 9.50 6.76 -1.84
N GLY A 142 8.64 6.61 -2.83
CA GLY A 142 7.24 6.19 -2.58
C GLY A 142 6.35 6.34 -3.80
N PRO A 143 5.03 6.07 -3.63
CA PRO A 143 4.06 6.20 -4.71
C PRO A 143 4.03 7.62 -5.29
N ASP A 144 3.88 7.74 -6.62
CA ASP A 144 3.77 9.04 -7.28
C ASP A 144 2.61 9.85 -6.67
N ARG A 145 2.89 11.11 -6.34
CA ARG A 145 1.94 12.02 -5.70
C ARG A 145 0.87 12.53 -6.66
N ARG A 146 1.07 12.37 -7.98
CA ARG A 146 0.17 12.82 -9.02
C ARG A 146 -0.92 11.76 -9.24
N ARG A 147 -2.19 12.15 -9.06
CA ARG A 147 -3.33 11.27 -9.33
C ARG A 147 -3.73 11.24 -10.82
N LYS A 148 -3.33 12.28 -11.60
CA LYS A 148 -3.47 12.32 -13.05
C LYS A 148 -2.12 11.99 -13.65
N LEU A 149 -2.05 10.89 -14.37
CA LEU A 149 -0.97 10.63 -15.32
C LEU A 149 -1.24 11.57 -16.51
N ASP A 150 -0.50 12.67 -16.59
CA ASP A 150 -0.35 13.35 -17.88
C ASP A 150 0.52 12.40 -18.72
N ALA A 151 -0.13 11.60 -19.56
CA ALA A 151 0.50 10.60 -20.42
C ALA A 151 1.46 11.21 -21.46
N GLU A 152 1.58 12.54 -21.51
CA GLU A 152 2.33 13.29 -22.51
C GLU A 152 3.26 14.35 -21.91
N PHE A 153 3.92 14.10 -20.78
CA PHE A 153 5.02 14.99 -20.43
C PHE A 153 6.27 14.61 -21.24
N THR A 154 6.39 15.19 -22.42
CA THR A 154 7.61 15.23 -23.25
C THR A 154 8.47 16.45 -22.92
N GLY A 155 8.49 16.90 -21.65
CA GLY A 155 9.18 18.11 -21.23
C GLY A 155 10.65 18.15 -21.61
N PRO A 156 11.25 19.32 -21.75
CA PRO A 156 12.66 19.41 -22.10
C PRO A 156 13.51 18.86 -20.95
N PHE A 157 14.12 17.68 -21.17
CA PHE A 157 15.18 17.16 -20.31
C PHE A 157 16.43 18.03 -20.53
N ARG A 158 16.72 18.89 -19.59
CA ARG A 158 17.72 19.98 -19.78
C ARG A 158 19.14 19.64 -19.28
N ARG A 159 19.38 18.46 -18.68
CA ARG A 159 20.71 18.09 -18.14
C ARG A 159 20.98 16.61 -18.31
N ASP A 160 22.26 16.25 -18.51
CA ASP A 160 22.70 14.84 -18.59
C ASP A 160 22.39 14.04 -17.30
N SER A 161 22.36 14.72 -16.15
CA SER A 161 21.90 14.17 -14.88
C SER A 161 20.43 13.72 -14.93
N ASP A 162 19.56 14.36 -15.69
CA ASP A 162 18.16 14.01 -15.81
C ASP A 162 17.98 12.73 -16.65
N ILE A 163 18.87 12.53 -17.65
CA ILE A 163 18.90 11.33 -18.50
C ILE A 163 19.38 10.11 -17.70
N ALA A 164 20.42 10.28 -16.86
CA ALA A 164 20.91 9.21 -15.99
C ALA A 164 19.85 8.81 -14.94
N ARG A 165 19.16 9.80 -14.32
CA ARG A 165 18.02 9.60 -13.42
C ARG A 165 16.86 8.85 -14.09
N MET A 166 16.56 9.15 -15.37
CA MET A 166 15.52 8.44 -16.13
C MET A 166 15.83 6.97 -16.35
N LYS A 167 17.09 6.62 -16.62
CA LYS A 167 17.50 5.21 -16.81
C LYS A 167 17.33 4.41 -15.51
N ASP A 168 17.78 4.95 -14.38
CA ASP A 168 17.62 4.34 -13.04
C ASP A 168 16.15 4.27 -12.64
N GLN A 169 15.36 5.32 -12.91
CA GLN A 169 13.94 5.37 -12.68
C GLN A 169 13.17 4.33 -13.52
N LYS A 170 13.54 4.11 -14.79
CA LYS A 170 12.92 3.08 -15.64
C LYS A 170 13.18 1.65 -15.13
N VAL A 171 14.39 1.35 -14.64
CA VAL A 171 14.70 0.05 -14.04
C VAL A 171 13.84 -0.20 -12.81
N ARG A 172 13.76 0.77 -11.91
CA ARG A 172 12.96 0.67 -10.67
C ARG A 172 11.46 0.67 -10.91
N MET A 173 10.98 1.39 -11.92
CA MET A 173 9.58 1.30 -12.37
C MET A 173 9.26 -0.11 -12.87
N LYS A 174 10.21 -0.79 -13.50
CA LYS A 174 10.05 -2.17 -13.93
C LYS A 174 9.95 -3.13 -12.74
N GLU A 175 10.79 -2.95 -11.72
CA GLU A 175 10.73 -3.74 -10.48
C GLU A 175 9.41 -3.53 -9.71
N ALA A 176 8.99 -2.27 -9.54
CA ALA A 176 7.70 -1.94 -8.95
C ALA A 176 6.53 -2.52 -9.74
N SER A 177 6.58 -2.46 -11.08
CA SER A 177 5.56 -3.05 -11.95
C SER A 177 5.50 -4.57 -11.83
N LEU A 178 6.64 -5.24 -11.73
CA LEU A 178 6.70 -6.69 -11.53
C LEU A 178 6.03 -7.09 -10.22
N HIS A 179 6.37 -6.43 -9.12
CA HIS A 179 5.77 -6.70 -7.82
C HIS A 179 4.25 -6.47 -7.81
N LEU A 180 3.79 -5.42 -8.47
CA LEU A 180 2.36 -5.11 -8.60
C LEU A 180 1.63 -6.11 -9.53
N ASP A 181 2.29 -6.58 -10.59
CA ASP A 181 1.75 -7.65 -11.44
C ASP A 181 1.66 -8.97 -10.66
N GLU A 182 2.62 -9.28 -9.77
CA GLU A 182 2.55 -10.43 -8.87
C GLU A 182 1.37 -10.31 -7.88
N LEU A 183 1.18 -9.14 -7.29
CA LEU A 183 0.05 -8.88 -6.39
C LEU A 183 -1.29 -9.09 -7.11
N ARG A 184 -1.43 -8.59 -8.34
CA ARG A 184 -2.62 -8.79 -9.18
C ARG A 184 -2.86 -10.25 -9.51
N ASN A 185 -1.81 -10.97 -9.89
CA ASN A 185 -1.90 -12.41 -10.18
C ASN A 185 -2.31 -13.21 -8.94
N LYS A 186 -1.80 -12.88 -7.74
CA LYS A 186 -2.22 -13.47 -6.48
C LYS A 186 -3.70 -13.22 -6.18
N ALA A 187 -4.20 -12.03 -6.55
CA ALA A 187 -5.61 -11.67 -6.40
C ALA A 187 -6.52 -12.21 -7.53
N GLY A 188 -5.99 -13.04 -8.45
CA GLY A 188 -6.76 -13.65 -9.52
C GLY A 188 -7.16 -12.70 -10.66
N LEU A 189 -6.48 -11.55 -10.80
CA LEU A 189 -6.76 -10.56 -11.84
C LEU A 189 -5.79 -10.67 -13.02
N SER A 190 -6.34 -10.63 -14.24
CA SER A 190 -5.56 -10.54 -15.48
C SER A 190 -5.28 -9.08 -15.87
N LYS A 191 -4.23 -8.87 -16.71
CA LYS A 191 -3.96 -7.55 -17.31
C LYS A 191 -5.17 -7.11 -18.13
N GLY A 192 -5.88 -6.08 -17.68
CA GLY A 192 -7.04 -5.50 -18.39
C GLY A 192 -8.36 -5.62 -17.67
N ASP A 193 -8.46 -6.40 -16.61
CA ASP A 193 -9.69 -6.50 -15.81
C ASP A 193 -9.99 -5.16 -15.12
N LYS A 194 -11.20 -4.63 -15.38
CA LYS A 194 -11.74 -3.43 -14.72
C LYS A 194 -13.01 -3.82 -13.97
N ILE A 195 -13.08 -3.47 -12.69
CA ILE A 195 -14.28 -3.65 -11.88
C ILE A 195 -15.02 -2.34 -11.77
N ASN A 196 -16.33 -2.40 -11.95
CA ASN A 196 -17.23 -1.26 -11.82
C ASN A 196 -17.72 -1.16 -10.36
N PHE A 197 -17.07 -0.34 -9.54
CA PHE A 197 -17.44 -0.12 -8.12
C PHE A 197 -18.84 0.48 -7.90
N ASN A 198 -19.54 0.88 -8.95
CA ASN A 198 -20.88 1.44 -8.84
C ASN A 198 -21.99 0.38 -8.90
N ASN A 199 -21.64 -0.89 -9.15
CA ASN A 199 -22.62 -1.98 -9.13
C ASN A 199 -22.66 -2.60 -7.72
N PRO A 200 -23.79 -2.48 -6.98
CA PRO A 200 -23.90 -3.07 -5.64
C PRO A 200 -23.82 -4.61 -5.62
N ASN A 201 -24.04 -5.26 -6.76
CA ASN A 201 -24.02 -6.72 -6.89
C ASN A 201 -22.60 -7.31 -7.08
N ASP A 202 -21.56 -6.47 -7.26
CA ASP A 202 -20.18 -6.95 -7.40
C ASP A 202 -19.47 -7.19 -6.05
N ILE A 203 -20.20 -6.97 -4.94
CA ILE A 203 -19.70 -7.18 -3.57
C ILE A 203 -20.61 -8.18 -2.88
N GLU A 204 -20.54 -9.43 -3.27
CA GLU A 204 -21.11 -10.53 -2.49
C GLU A 204 -20.11 -10.95 -1.42
N PHE A 205 -20.47 -10.75 -0.16
CA PHE A 205 -19.80 -11.36 0.97
C PHE A 205 -20.39 -12.77 1.13
N SER A 206 -19.64 -13.78 0.78
CA SER A 206 -19.97 -15.19 1.07
C SER A 206 -19.56 -15.56 2.49
#